data_626af7f4ce15155e3a3801dc1a905dbc
#
_entry.id   626af7f4ce15155e3a3801dc1a905dbc
#
_cell.length_a   1.000
_cell.length_b   1.000
_cell.length_c   1.000
_cell.angle_alpha   90.00
_cell.angle_beta   90.00
_cell.angle_gamma   90.00
#
_symmetry.space_group_name_H-M   'P 1'
#
loop_
_entity.id
_entity.type
_entity.pdbx_description
1 polymer ?
#
loop_
_entity_poly.entity_id
_entity_poly.type
_entity_poly.pdbx_seq_one_letter_code
_entity_poly.pdbx_strand_id
1 'polypeptide(L)'
;MNDLTNLARDFASSQPAIPERTVAGRRQYRTIWISDVHLGTRGCNAEMLIDFLDHVDSETMYLVGDIIDGWRLKKKLHWPAAHNDVVWRLLKRAKRGAEVIYIPGNHDEIVRQFCGLDFGGIAIRRYAMHETADNKKLLVLHGDEFDAIMLSHRWLAYVGDAAYEAVMALNRVVNAWRRLFRMPYWSLSKHAKAKVKNAVEFISKYEELVAQAAAHRGADGVVCGHIHTAEFRDIDGIAYYNDGDWVEGCTALVEHFDGRMEILHWADEIEKRQAPAPSLMLAA
;
A
#
# COMPACT_ATOMS: atom_id res chain seq x y z
N MET A 1 -24.16 -7.85 -0.95
CA MET A 1 -22.74 -7.58 -0.77
C MET A 1 -22.47 -6.38 0.15
N ASN A 2 -23.49 -5.69 0.66
CA ASN A 2 -23.33 -4.53 1.55
C ASN A 2 -23.30 -4.85 3.06
N ASP A 3 -23.63 -6.08 3.47
CA ASP A 3 -23.73 -6.41 4.91
C ASP A 3 -22.41 -6.76 5.59
N LEU A 4 -21.45 -7.31 4.85
CA LEU A 4 -20.15 -7.71 5.44
C LEU A 4 -19.21 -6.51 5.66
N THR A 5 -19.32 -5.49 4.82
CA THR A 5 -18.53 -4.24 4.96
C THR A 5 -19.02 -3.39 6.15
N ASN A 6 -20.30 -3.45 6.47
CA ASN A 6 -20.89 -2.77 7.63
C ASN A 6 -20.54 -3.49 8.94
N LEU A 7 -20.53 -4.82 8.96
CA LEU A 7 -20.13 -5.61 10.14
C LEU A 7 -18.66 -5.38 10.54
N ALA A 8 -17.74 -5.23 9.57
CA ALA A 8 -16.35 -4.90 9.85
C ALA A 8 -16.17 -3.47 10.41
N ARG A 9 -16.98 -2.51 9.93
CA ARG A 9 -17.02 -1.15 10.49
C ARG A 9 -17.60 -1.11 11.91
N ASP A 10 -18.62 -1.88 12.19
CA ASP A 10 -19.28 -1.91 13.51
C ASP A 10 -18.41 -2.61 14.56
N PHE A 11 -17.59 -3.60 14.18
CA PHE A 11 -16.62 -4.22 15.11
C PHE A 11 -15.45 -3.27 15.46
N ALA A 12 -15.01 -2.42 14.52
CA ALA A 12 -13.98 -1.41 14.79
C ALA A 12 -14.49 -0.27 15.71
N SER A 13 -15.80 0.01 15.70
CA SER A 13 -16.39 1.10 16.49
C SER A 13 -16.68 0.76 17.95
N SER A 14 -16.56 -0.50 18.38
CA SER A 14 -16.91 -0.95 19.73
C SER A 14 -15.75 -1.03 20.72
N GLN A 15 -14.51 -0.77 20.29
CA GLN A 15 -13.39 -0.69 21.22
C GLN A 15 -13.31 0.71 21.84
N PRO A 16 -13.06 0.84 23.16
CA PRO A 16 -12.88 2.15 23.78
C PRO A 16 -11.71 2.86 23.09
N ALA A 17 -11.94 4.11 22.67
CA ALA A 17 -10.91 4.92 22.05
C ALA A 17 -9.74 5.05 23.02
N ILE A 18 -8.62 4.38 22.73
CA ILE A 18 -7.38 4.57 23.48
C ILE A 18 -6.93 6.00 23.20
N PRO A 19 -6.61 6.80 24.25
CA PRO A 19 -6.19 8.17 24.05
C PRO A 19 -4.96 8.20 23.16
N GLU A 20 -5.04 8.92 22.03
CA GLU A 20 -3.92 9.12 21.12
C GLU A 20 -2.75 9.76 21.89
N ARG A 21 -1.63 9.08 21.91
CA ARG A 21 -0.41 9.62 22.49
C ARG A 21 0.13 10.72 21.58
N THR A 22 0.14 11.96 22.06
CA THR A 22 0.62 13.11 21.30
C THR A 22 1.82 13.74 22.05
N VAL A 23 2.92 13.94 21.32
CA VAL A 23 4.11 14.63 21.83
C VAL A 23 4.47 15.76 20.86
N ALA A 24 4.60 16.97 21.39
CA ALA A 24 4.89 18.17 20.59
C ALA A 24 3.95 18.37 19.38
N GLY A 25 2.65 18.04 19.55
CA GLY A 25 1.63 18.17 18.50
C GLY A 25 1.65 17.07 17.45
N ARG A 26 2.45 16.01 17.63
CA ARG A 26 2.53 14.85 16.72
C ARG A 26 1.92 13.62 17.38
N ARG A 27 1.08 12.90 16.65
CA ARG A 27 0.60 11.58 17.06
C ARG A 27 1.78 10.61 17.11
N GLN A 28 1.84 9.80 18.17
CA GLN A 28 2.92 8.87 18.42
C GLN A 28 2.45 7.44 18.19
N TYR A 29 3.20 6.71 17.40
CA TYR A 29 3.00 5.29 17.15
C TYR A 29 4.23 4.49 17.58
N ARG A 30 4.06 3.21 17.84
CA ARG A 30 5.20 2.32 18.06
C ARG A 30 5.94 2.10 16.76
N THR A 31 5.19 1.78 15.69
CA THR A 31 5.76 1.52 14.37
C THR A 31 4.89 2.12 13.27
N ILE A 32 5.52 2.56 12.19
CA ILE A 32 4.87 3.04 10.96
C ILE A 32 5.47 2.29 9.77
N TRP A 33 4.63 1.84 8.83
CA TRP A 33 5.01 1.30 7.53
C TRP A 33 4.42 2.17 6.43
N ILE A 34 5.24 2.50 5.45
CA ILE A 34 4.85 3.17 4.21
C ILE A 34 5.56 2.52 3.04
N SER A 35 4.87 2.36 1.92
CA SER A 35 5.41 1.86 0.65
C SER A 35 4.95 2.69 -0.53
N ASP A 36 5.41 2.34 -1.71
CA ASP A 36 4.86 2.78 -3.00
C ASP A 36 4.70 4.31 -3.09
N VAL A 37 5.76 5.02 -2.68
CA VAL A 37 5.82 6.49 -2.68
C VAL A 37 6.14 7.02 -4.08
N HIS A 38 7.00 6.31 -4.83
CA HIS A 38 7.40 6.62 -6.18
C HIS A 38 7.96 8.04 -6.37
N LEU A 39 8.85 8.48 -5.46
CA LEU A 39 9.60 9.72 -5.65
C LEU A 39 10.33 9.69 -6.99
N GLY A 40 10.21 10.74 -7.77
CA GLY A 40 10.71 10.80 -9.14
C GLY A 40 9.61 10.69 -10.21
N THR A 41 8.35 10.50 -9.78
CA THR A 41 7.18 10.51 -10.67
C THR A 41 6.29 11.72 -10.42
N ARG A 42 5.41 12.02 -11.39
CA ARG A 42 4.37 13.05 -11.22
C ARG A 42 3.17 12.55 -10.42
N GLY A 43 3.04 11.24 -10.27
CA GLY A 43 1.94 10.61 -9.52
C GLY A 43 2.17 10.60 -8.02
N CYS A 44 3.40 10.84 -7.56
CA CYS A 44 3.70 10.88 -6.14
C CYS A 44 2.99 12.05 -5.44
N ASN A 45 2.21 11.78 -4.41
CA ASN A 45 1.56 12.76 -3.55
C ASN A 45 2.51 13.23 -2.44
N ALA A 46 3.65 13.83 -2.83
CA ALA A 46 4.72 14.22 -1.91
C ALA A 46 4.24 15.20 -0.83
N GLU A 47 3.38 16.15 -1.15
CA GLU A 47 2.82 17.12 -0.20
C GLU A 47 1.97 16.44 0.88
N MET A 48 1.17 15.43 0.52
CA MET A 48 0.40 14.63 1.47
C MET A 48 1.32 13.83 2.40
N LEU A 49 2.38 13.24 1.84
CA LEU A 49 3.38 12.53 2.64
C LEU A 49 4.16 13.47 3.57
N ILE A 50 4.48 14.68 3.11
CA ILE A 50 5.11 15.72 3.94
C ILE A 50 4.20 16.08 5.12
N ASP A 51 2.92 16.34 4.86
CA ASP A 51 1.96 16.65 5.92
C ASP A 51 1.84 15.46 6.91
N PHE A 52 1.77 14.23 6.43
CA PHE A 52 1.80 13.04 7.27
C PHE A 52 3.06 13.00 8.16
N LEU A 53 4.25 13.11 7.56
CA LEU A 53 5.51 13.07 8.26
C LEU A 53 5.69 14.23 9.27
N ASP A 54 4.99 15.33 9.10
CA ASP A 54 5.02 16.46 10.02
C ASP A 54 4.05 16.31 11.19
N HIS A 55 3.00 15.47 11.06
CA HIS A 55 1.96 15.29 12.09
C HIS A 55 2.04 13.97 12.88
N VAL A 56 2.88 13.03 12.42
CA VAL A 56 3.06 11.75 13.11
C VAL A 56 4.53 11.51 13.45
N ASP A 57 4.78 10.64 14.43
CA ASP A 57 6.12 10.17 14.79
C ASP A 57 6.05 8.72 15.28
N SER A 58 7.19 7.99 15.28
CA SER A 58 7.25 6.60 15.72
C SER A 58 8.62 6.23 16.24
N GLU A 59 8.68 5.16 17.04
CA GLU A 59 9.94 4.55 17.48
C GLU A 59 10.64 3.85 16.30
N THR A 60 9.86 3.09 15.49
CA THR A 60 10.35 2.39 14.30
C THR A 60 9.58 2.85 13.06
N MET A 61 10.27 3.00 11.93
CA MET A 61 9.65 3.30 10.65
C MET A 61 10.21 2.38 9.54
N TYR A 62 9.33 1.69 8.86
CA TYR A 62 9.65 0.88 7.69
C TYR A 62 9.30 1.63 6.41
N LEU A 63 10.24 1.66 5.49
CA LEU A 63 10.07 2.10 4.10
C LEU A 63 10.01 0.82 3.25
N VAL A 64 8.80 0.38 2.90
CA VAL A 64 8.54 -0.97 2.39
C VAL A 64 8.52 -1.01 0.87
N GLY A 65 9.59 -0.51 0.26
CA GLY A 65 9.84 -0.57 -1.19
C GLY A 65 9.15 0.52 -2.00
N ASP A 66 9.68 0.69 -3.22
CA ASP A 66 9.19 1.63 -4.21
C ASP A 66 9.11 3.08 -3.68
N ILE A 67 10.06 3.43 -2.80
CA ILE A 67 10.18 4.78 -2.25
C ILE A 67 10.70 5.75 -3.32
N ILE A 68 11.68 5.31 -4.12
CA ILE A 68 12.25 6.09 -5.22
C ILE A 68 12.03 5.35 -6.54
N ASP A 69 11.34 5.97 -7.50
CA ASP A 69 11.14 5.36 -8.81
C ASP A 69 12.37 5.51 -9.71
N GLY A 70 13.34 4.63 -9.52
CA GLY A 70 14.56 4.58 -10.32
C GLY A 70 14.32 4.30 -11.80
N TRP A 71 13.26 3.56 -12.13
CA TRP A 71 12.90 3.28 -13.55
C TRP A 71 12.43 4.53 -14.28
N ARG A 72 11.66 5.39 -13.63
CA ARG A 72 11.21 6.66 -14.22
C ARG A 72 12.33 7.66 -14.29
N LEU A 73 13.14 7.77 -13.24
CA LEU A 73 14.28 8.69 -13.19
C LEU A 73 15.31 8.38 -14.28
N LYS A 74 15.57 7.10 -14.61
CA LYS A 74 16.43 6.70 -15.75
C LYS A 74 15.88 7.17 -17.08
N LYS A 75 14.55 7.26 -17.26
CA LYS A 75 13.93 7.68 -18.51
C LYS A 75 13.82 9.20 -18.64
N LYS A 76 13.44 9.87 -17.57
CA LYS A 76 13.26 11.32 -17.50
C LYS A 76 13.40 11.80 -16.07
N LEU A 77 14.37 12.66 -15.83
CA LEU A 77 14.54 13.29 -14.52
C LEU A 77 13.32 14.16 -14.20
N HIS A 78 12.63 13.81 -13.11
CA HIS A 78 11.59 14.61 -12.50
C HIS A 78 11.79 14.59 -11.00
N TRP A 79 12.29 15.68 -10.44
CA TRP A 79 12.62 15.74 -9.01
C TRP A 79 12.29 17.14 -8.47
N PRO A 80 11.00 17.43 -8.17
CA PRO A 80 10.58 18.70 -7.58
C PRO A 80 11.09 18.83 -6.14
N ALA A 81 11.07 20.05 -5.61
CA ALA A 81 11.55 20.37 -4.26
C ALA A 81 10.88 19.52 -3.16
N ALA A 82 9.58 19.25 -3.30
CA ALA A 82 8.84 18.41 -2.36
C ALA A 82 9.45 17.00 -2.18
N HIS A 83 10.06 16.42 -3.24
CA HIS A 83 10.74 15.13 -3.10
C HIS A 83 11.99 15.22 -2.21
N ASN A 84 12.75 16.32 -2.28
CA ASN A 84 13.84 16.56 -1.33
C ASN A 84 13.32 16.69 0.09
N ASP A 85 12.18 17.36 0.26
CA ASP A 85 11.58 17.59 1.56
C ASP A 85 11.11 16.29 2.24
N VAL A 86 10.61 15.33 1.46
CA VAL A 86 10.32 13.97 1.95
C VAL A 86 11.59 13.28 2.42
N VAL A 87 12.62 13.19 1.56
CA VAL A 87 13.89 12.53 1.89
C VAL A 87 14.53 13.15 3.14
N TRP A 88 14.53 14.48 3.22
CA TRP A 88 15.08 15.18 4.38
C TRP A 88 14.34 14.83 5.68
N ARG A 89 13.01 14.71 5.65
CA ARG A 89 12.20 14.33 6.82
C ARG A 89 12.51 12.90 7.28
N LEU A 90 12.68 11.97 6.35
CA LEU A 90 13.05 10.58 6.66
C LEU A 90 14.43 10.53 7.32
N LEU A 91 15.44 11.19 6.74
CA LEU A 91 16.78 11.29 7.32
C LEU A 91 16.76 11.99 8.69
N LYS A 92 15.93 13.01 8.86
CA LYS A 92 15.79 13.72 10.14
C LYS A 92 15.21 12.83 11.24
N ARG A 93 14.28 11.90 10.90
CA ARG A 93 13.74 10.93 11.85
C ARG A 93 14.85 9.99 12.34
N ALA A 94 15.60 9.40 11.43
CA ALA A 94 16.74 8.56 11.78
C ALA A 94 17.74 9.28 12.69
N LYS A 95 18.09 10.54 12.36
CA LYS A 95 18.97 11.38 13.20
C LYS A 95 18.38 11.70 14.59
N ARG A 96 17.08 11.67 14.76
CA ARG A 96 16.41 11.90 16.05
C ARG A 96 16.31 10.64 16.90
N GLY A 97 16.77 9.49 16.39
CA GLY A 97 16.85 8.23 17.12
C GLY A 97 15.71 7.28 16.82
N ALA A 98 14.83 7.57 15.83
CA ALA A 98 13.91 6.58 15.33
C ALA A 98 14.69 5.51 14.54
N GLU A 99 14.35 4.24 14.71
CA GLU A 99 14.87 3.17 13.88
C GLU A 99 14.18 3.24 12.50
N VAL A 100 14.95 3.54 11.45
CA VAL A 100 14.41 3.60 10.08
C VAL A 100 15.00 2.47 9.26
N ILE A 101 14.12 1.63 8.71
CA ILE A 101 14.51 0.44 7.92
C ILE A 101 13.94 0.59 6.52
N TYR A 102 14.83 0.51 5.52
CA TYR A 102 14.46 0.57 4.11
C TYR A 102 14.56 -0.83 3.49
N ILE A 103 13.43 -1.31 2.98
CA ILE A 103 13.31 -2.57 2.24
C ILE A 103 13.07 -2.21 0.77
N PRO A 104 14.04 -2.37 -0.14
CA PRO A 104 13.89 -1.95 -1.54
C PRO A 104 12.88 -2.80 -2.31
N GLY A 105 12.04 -2.15 -3.12
CA GLY A 105 11.12 -2.76 -4.08
C GLY A 105 11.74 -2.96 -5.47
N ASN A 106 10.90 -3.16 -6.47
CA ASN A 106 11.35 -3.34 -7.85
C ASN A 106 11.68 -2.01 -8.56
N HIS A 107 11.01 -0.90 -8.23
CA HIS A 107 11.34 0.40 -8.81
C HIS A 107 12.63 0.99 -8.27
N ASP A 108 13.03 0.61 -7.07
CA ASP A 108 14.29 0.99 -6.45
C ASP A 108 15.25 -0.20 -6.23
N GLU A 109 15.16 -1.22 -7.09
CA GLU A 109 15.95 -2.46 -7.05
C GLU A 109 17.45 -2.26 -6.94
N ILE A 110 17.97 -1.15 -7.49
CA ILE A 110 19.40 -0.80 -7.39
C ILE A 110 19.87 -0.65 -5.93
N VAL A 111 18.96 -0.31 -5.03
CA VAL A 111 19.27 -0.18 -3.59
C VAL A 111 19.54 -1.55 -2.96
N ARG A 112 19.08 -2.64 -3.57
CA ARG A 112 19.27 -4.02 -3.06
C ARG A 112 20.74 -4.44 -2.94
N GLN A 113 21.62 -3.88 -3.78
CA GLN A 113 23.06 -4.12 -3.68
C GLN A 113 23.68 -3.58 -2.38
N PHE A 114 22.99 -2.70 -1.66
CA PHE A 114 23.41 -2.10 -0.41
C PHE A 114 22.73 -2.73 0.82
N CYS A 115 22.00 -3.83 0.65
CA CYS A 115 21.41 -4.55 1.77
C CYS A 115 22.50 -5.01 2.76
N GLY A 116 22.27 -4.78 4.04
CA GLY A 116 23.22 -5.01 5.12
C GLY A 116 23.99 -3.77 5.55
N LEU A 117 23.92 -2.69 4.79
CA LEU A 117 24.55 -1.41 5.13
C LEU A 117 23.56 -0.48 5.84
N ASP A 118 24.10 0.60 6.40
CA ASP A 118 23.38 1.70 7.02
C ASP A 118 23.82 3.01 6.36
N PHE A 119 22.87 3.83 5.93
CA PHE A 119 23.10 5.12 5.32
C PHE A 119 22.40 6.23 6.11
N GLY A 120 23.18 7.03 6.82
CA GLY A 120 22.65 8.17 7.56
C GLY A 120 21.68 7.80 8.68
N GLY A 121 21.79 6.58 9.22
CA GLY A 121 20.90 6.02 10.23
C GLY A 121 19.68 5.28 9.64
N ILE A 122 19.66 5.08 8.32
CA ILE A 122 18.64 4.26 7.64
C ILE A 122 19.28 2.90 7.31
N ALA A 123 18.78 1.83 7.94
CA ALA A 123 19.26 0.48 7.73
C ALA A 123 18.62 -0.12 6.46
N ILE A 124 19.43 -0.59 5.49
CA ILE A 124 18.92 -1.23 4.28
C ILE A 124 18.86 -2.74 4.49
N ARG A 125 17.70 -3.33 4.31
CA ARG A 125 17.46 -4.77 4.50
C ARG A 125 16.68 -5.34 3.33
N ARG A 126 16.88 -6.64 3.02
CA ARG A 126 16.10 -7.34 2.00
C ARG A 126 14.65 -7.59 2.45
N TYR A 127 14.53 -7.91 3.72
CA TYR A 127 13.29 -8.07 4.48
C TYR A 127 13.61 -7.86 5.96
N ALA A 128 12.62 -7.74 6.80
CA ALA A 128 12.79 -7.66 8.24
C ALA A 128 11.80 -8.57 8.96
N MET A 129 12.13 -8.91 10.21
CA MET A 129 11.17 -9.50 11.15
C MET A 129 10.88 -8.44 12.20
N HIS A 130 9.64 -8.03 12.27
CA HIS A 130 9.15 -7.08 13.27
C HIS A 130 8.46 -7.84 14.40
N GLU A 131 8.77 -7.48 15.62
CA GLU A 131 8.05 -8.01 16.81
C GLU A 131 7.10 -6.94 17.34
N THR A 132 5.81 -7.23 17.30
CA THR A 132 4.77 -6.32 17.76
C THR A 132 4.74 -6.22 19.29
N ALA A 133 4.05 -5.22 19.83
CA ALA A 133 3.93 -5.01 21.26
C ALA A 133 3.21 -6.19 21.96
N ASP A 134 2.39 -6.95 21.24
CA ASP A 134 1.71 -8.18 21.72
C ASP A 134 2.51 -9.46 21.39
N ASN A 135 3.82 -9.33 21.07
CA ASN A 135 4.80 -10.40 20.81
C ASN A 135 4.51 -11.27 19.58
N LYS A 136 3.75 -10.78 18.61
CA LYS A 136 3.63 -11.42 17.29
C LYS A 136 4.81 -11.05 16.41
N LYS A 137 5.19 -11.98 15.54
CA LYS A 137 6.25 -11.79 14.56
C LYS A 137 5.65 -11.49 13.20
N LEU A 138 5.95 -10.32 12.64
CA LEU A 138 5.52 -9.93 11.32
C LEU A 138 6.73 -9.94 10.36
N LEU A 139 6.61 -10.69 9.26
CA LEU A 139 7.54 -10.59 8.15
C LEU A 139 7.26 -9.29 7.40
N VAL A 140 8.28 -8.43 7.23
CA VAL A 140 8.16 -7.19 6.45
C VAL A 140 8.97 -7.34 5.17
N LEU A 141 8.32 -7.21 4.01
CA LEU A 141 8.93 -7.30 2.69
C LEU A 141 8.13 -6.44 1.68
N HIS A 142 8.70 -6.10 0.52
CA HIS A 142 7.94 -5.33 -0.46
C HIS A 142 6.89 -6.20 -1.18
N GLY A 143 7.27 -7.37 -1.65
CA GLY A 143 6.34 -8.32 -2.27
C GLY A 143 6.53 -8.56 -3.76
N ASP A 144 7.32 -7.76 -4.46
CA ASP A 144 7.63 -7.90 -5.88
C ASP A 144 8.32 -9.24 -6.26
N GLU A 145 8.95 -9.90 -5.29
CA GLU A 145 9.57 -11.21 -5.50
C GLU A 145 8.57 -12.29 -5.88
N PHE A 146 7.29 -12.10 -5.57
CA PHE A 146 6.21 -13.03 -5.94
C PHE A 146 5.70 -12.81 -7.36
N ASP A 147 6.02 -11.69 -8.02
CA ASP A 147 5.68 -11.42 -9.42
C ASP A 147 6.23 -12.50 -10.37
N ALA A 148 7.45 -12.99 -10.13
CA ALA A 148 8.06 -14.01 -10.95
C ALA A 148 7.25 -15.35 -10.92
N ILE A 149 6.70 -15.69 -9.74
CA ILE A 149 5.82 -16.84 -9.55
C ILE A 149 4.49 -16.59 -10.27
N MET A 150 3.96 -15.37 -10.17
CA MET A 150 2.74 -14.93 -10.85
C MET A 150 2.92 -14.84 -12.38
N LEU A 151 4.13 -14.42 -12.85
CA LEU A 151 4.44 -14.31 -14.28
C LEU A 151 4.44 -15.66 -15.01
N SER A 152 4.72 -16.76 -14.34
CA SER A 152 4.54 -18.10 -14.93
C SER A 152 3.08 -18.36 -15.35
N HIS A 153 2.13 -17.66 -14.75
CA HIS A 153 0.72 -17.64 -15.11
C HIS A 153 0.33 -16.42 -15.97
N ARG A 154 1.13 -15.33 -15.97
CA ARG A 154 0.84 -14.09 -16.74
C ARG A 154 1.04 -14.21 -18.24
N TRP A 155 1.93 -15.08 -18.75
CA TRP A 155 2.00 -15.27 -20.20
C TRP A 155 0.67 -15.83 -20.76
N LEU A 156 -0.05 -16.65 -19.96
CA LEU A 156 -1.43 -17.06 -20.26
C LEU A 156 -2.40 -15.87 -20.27
N ALA A 157 -2.22 -14.91 -19.35
CA ALA A 157 -3.01 -13.67 -19.32
C ALA A 157 -2.65 -12.73 -20.48
N TYR A 158 -1.37 -12.64 -20.89
CA TYR A 158 -0.94 -11.86 -22.08
C TYR A 158 -1.47 -12.45 -23.39
N VAL A 159 -1.48 -13.79 -23.54
CA VAL A 159 -2.13 -14.44 -24.65
C VAL A 159 -3.64 -14.19 -24.60
N GLY A 160 -4.23 -14.17 -23.43
CA GLY A 160 -5.62 -13.79 -23.20
C GLY A 160 -5.89 -12.31 -23.55
N ASP A 161 -5.00 -11.38 -23.21
CA ASP A 161 -5.13 -9.96 -23.53
C ASP A 161 -4.96 -9.67 -25.03
N ALA A 162 -3.99 -10.30 -25.68
CA ALA A 162 -3.82 -10.19 -27.15
C ALA A 162 -5.01 -10.81 -27.91
N ALA A 163 -5.49 -11.97 -27.47
CA ALA A 163 -6.71 -12.58 -27.98
C ALA A 163 -7.94 -11.70 -27.68
N TYR A 164 -7.99 -11.07 -26.51
CA TYR A 164 -9.04 -10.13 -26.13
C TYR A 164 -9.05 -8.87 -26.99
N GLU A 165 -7.89 -8.24 -27.24
CA GLU A 165 -7.76 -7.08 -28.15
C GLU A 165 -8.22 -7.47 -29.59
N ALA A 166 -7.83 -8.65 -30.06
CA ALA A 166 -8.28 -9.17 -31.34
C ALA A 166 -9.81 -9.42 -31.37
N VAL A 167 -10.36 -9.99 -30.30
CA VAL A 167 -11.80 -10.22 -30.14
C VAL A 167 -12.55 -8.88 -30.04
N MET A 168 -11.98 -7.87 -29.38
CA MET A 168 -12.59 -6.53 -29.31
C MET A 168 -12.53 -5.77 -30.64
N ALA A 169 -11.46 -5.93 -31.41
CA ALA A 169 -11.37 -5.40 -32.77
C ALA A 169 -12.40 -6.10 -33.68
N LEU A 170 -12.49 -7.43 -33.60
CA LEU A 170 -13.48 -8.22 -34.30
C LEU A 170 -14.91 -7.85 -33.88
N ASN A 171 -15.14 -7.62 -32.60
CA ASN A 171 -16.45 -7.22 -32.07
C ASN A 171 -16.90 -5.83 -32.59
N ARG A 172 -15.95 -4.88 -32.78
CA ARG A 172 -16.23 -3.58 -33.44
C ARG A 172 -16.68 -3.79 -34.88
N VAL A 173 -15.97 -4.64 -35.64
CA VAL A 173 -16.31 -4.97 -37.02
C VAL A 173 -17.67 -5.69 -37.06
N VAL A 174 -17.86 -6.70 -36.21
CA VAL A 174 -19.13 -7.47 -36.12
C VAL A 174 -20.31 -6.57 -35.75
N ASN A 175 -20.15 -5.63 -34.81
CA ASN A 175 -21.24 -4.71 -34.46
C ASN A 175 -21.50 -3.66 -35.55
N ALA A 176 -20.50 -3.26 -36.34
CA ALA A 176 -20.71 -2.43 -37.52
C ALA A 176 -21.55 -3.18 -38.58
N TRP A 177 -21.21 -4.44 -38.85
CA TRP A 177 -22.00 -5.32 -39.73
C TRP A 177 -23.42 -5.58 -39.19
N ARG A 178 -23.54 -5.86 -37.88
CA ARG A 178 -24.86 -6.08 -37.22
C ARG A 178 -25.76 -4.88 -37.30
N ARG A 179 -25.21 -3.64 -37.23
CA ARG A 179 -25.96 -2.39 -37.45
C ARG A 179 -26.50 -2.31 -38.88
N LEU A 180 -25.69 -2.72 -39.88
CA LEU A 180 -26.12 -2.74 -41.27
C LEU A 180 -27.30 -3.70 -41.51
N PHE A 181 -27.37 -4.80 -40.74
CA PHE A 181 -28.42 -5.82 -40.84
C PHE A 181 -29.51 -5.67 -39.75
N ARG A 182 -29.60 -4.53 -39.03
CA ARG A 182 -30.60 -4.25 -37.98
C ARG A 182 -30.66 -5.30 -36.86
N MET A 183 -29.56 -5.97 -36.54
CA MET A 183 -29.47 -6.96 -35.46
C MET A 183 -29.19 -6.28 -34.10
N PRO A 184 -29.71 -6.82 -32.97
CA PRO A 184 -29.52 -6.22 -31.64
C PRO A 184 -28.04 -6.21 -31.20
N TYR A 185 -27.68 -5.20 -30.39
CA TYR A 185 -26.32 -4.95 -29.89
C TYR A 185 -25.79 -6.06 -28.99
N TRP A 186 -24.53 -6.41 -29.15
CA TRP A 186 -23.85 -7.37 -28.29
C TRP A 186 -23.08 -6.65 -27.16
N SER A 187 -23.41 -6.97 -25.90
CA SER A 187 -23.04 -6.17 -24.73
C SER A 187 -21.58 -6.27 -24.32
N LEU A 188 -20.91 -5.12 -24.22
CA LEU A 188 -19.55 -4.92 -23.67
C LEU A 188 -19.46 -5.27 -22.16
N SER A 189 -20.59 -5.31 -21.45
CA SER A 189 -20.65 -5.48 -20.00
C SER A 189 -20.18 -6.83 -19.46
N LYS A 190 -20.25 -7.89 -20.27
CA LYS A 190 -19.68 -9.20 -19.88
C LYS A 190 -18.16 -9.18 -19.77
N HIS A 191 -17.48 -8.32 -20.54
CA HIS A 191 -16.03 -8.26 -20.62
C HIS A 191 -15.41 -7.42 -19.50
N ALA A 192 -16.10 -6.34 -19.06
CA ALA A 192 -15.67 -5.57 -17.89
C ALA A 192 -15.69 -6.43 -16.61
N LYS A 193 -16.71 -7.28 -16.45
CA LYS A 193 -16.81 -8.24 -15.34
C LYS A 193 -15.66 -9.27 -15.34
N ALA A 194 -15.20 -9.71 -16.53
CA ALA A 194 -14.07 -10.65 -16.62
C ALA A 194 -12.74 -10.00 -16.23
N LYS A 195 -12.48 -8.73 -16.62
CA LYS A 195 -11.28 -7.98 -16.19
C LYS A 195 -11.24 -7.78 -14.68
N VAL A 196 -12.36 -7.38 -14.09
CA VAL A 196 -12.46 -7.24 -12.63
C VAL A 196 -12.24 -8.58 -11.92
N LYS A 197 -12.84 -9.66 -12.43
CA LYS A 197 -12.65 -11.01 -11.87
C LYS A 197 -11.18 -11.44 -11.92
N ASN A 198 -10.50 -11.24 -13.05
CA ASN A 198 -9.09 -11.61 -13.20
C ASN A 198 -8.18 -10.79 -12.29
N ALA A 199 -8.47 -9.49 -12.08
CA ALA A 199 -7.73 -8.65 -11.15
C ALA A 199 -7.92 -9.12 -9.70
N VAL A 200 -9.15 -9.43 -9.30
CA VAL A 200 -9.46 -9.97 -7.96
C VAL A 200 -8.78 -11.33 -7.74
N GLU A 201 -8.81 -12.22 -8.73
CA GLU A 201 -8.15 -13.53 -8.65
C GLU A 201 -6.62 -13.39 -8.57
N PHE A 202 -6.04 -12.41 -9.29
CA PHE A 202 -4.62 -12.08 -9.22
C PHE A 202 -4.24 -11.60 -7.81
N ILE A 203 -4.98 -10.63 -7.27
CA ILE A 203 -4.75 -10.09 -5.93
C ILE A 203 -4.84 -11.21 -4.88
N SER A 204 -5.89 -12.02 -4.92
CA SER A 204 -6.07 -13.11 -3.97
C SER A 204 -4.91 -14.13 -4.01
N LYS A 205 -4.44 -14.50 -5.20
CA LYS A 205 -3.28 -15.38 -5.34
C LYS A 205 -1.98 -14.78 -4.82
N TYR A 206 -1.78 -13.48 -5.05
CA TYR A 206 -0.61 -12.76 -4.54
C TYR A 206 -0.62 -12.79 -3.01
N GLU A 207 -1.73 -12.44 -2.40
CA GLU A 207 -1.90 -12.42 -0.94
C GLU A 207 -1.64 -13.81 -0.32
N GLU A 208 -2.19 -14.88 -0.93
CA GLU A 208 -1.94 -16.26 -0.50
C GLU A 208 -0.44 -16.62 -0.54
N LEU A 209 0.27 -16.26 -1.60
CA LEU A 209 1.71 -16.53 -1.73
C LEU A 209 2.53 -15.78 -0.68
N VAL A 210 2.20 -14.52 -0.44
CA VAL A 210 2.87 -13.69 0.55
C VAL A 210 2.60 -14.25 1.96
N ALA A 211 1.37 -14.62 2.28
CA ALA A 211 1.02 -15.23 3.56
C ALA A 211 1.74 -16.59 3.77
N GLN A 212 1.78 -17.45 2.75
CA GLN A 212 2.53 -18.69 2.80
C GLN A 212 4.03 -18.46 3.07
N ALA A 213 4.62 -17.45 2.43
CA ALA A 213 6.03 -17.10 2.66
C ALA A 213 6.30 -16.65 4.11
N ALA A 214 5.35 -15.96 4.74
CA ALA A 214 5.40 -15.60 6.16
C ALA A 214 5.32 -16.85 7.05
N ALA A 215 4.34 -17.72 6.80
CA ALA A 215 4.18 -18.97 7.52
C ALA A 215 5.44 -19.85 7.45
N HIS A 216 6.05 -19.99 6.27
CA HIS A 216 7.29 -20.75 6.07
C HIS A 216 8.47 -20.17 6.86
N ARG A 217 8.47 -18.88 7.19
CA ARG A 217 9.48 -18.21 8.00
C ARG A 217 9.13 -18.18 9.50
N GLY A 218 8.03 -18.83 9.89
CA GLY A 218 7.58 -18.87 11.28
C GLY A 218 7.08 -17.52 11.79
N ALA A 219 6.53 -16.70 10.89
CA ALA A 219 5.90 -15.43 11.24
C ALA A 219 4.38 -15.63 11.46
N ASP A 220 3.80 -14.84 12.37
CA ASP A 220 2.38 -14.81 12.66
C ASP A 220 1.61 -13.92 11.67
N GLY A 221 2.33 -13.11 10.91
CA GLY A 221 1.75 -12.23 9.89
C GLY A 221 2.80 -11.66 8.95
N VAL A 222 2.34 -10.87 7.99
CA VAL A 222 3.17 -10.20 6.99
C VAL A 222 2.70 -8.77 6.76
N VAL A 223 3.66 -7.86 6.56
CA VAL A 223 3.43 -6.50 6.07
C VAL A 223 4.09 -6.36 4.71
N CYS A 224 3.35 -5.91 3.71
CA CYS A 224 3.84 -5.70 2.36
C CYS A 224 3.20 -4.47 1.69
N GLY A 225 3.74 -4.06 0.54
CA GLY A 225 3.20 -3.04 -0.37
C GLY A 225 2.90 -3.64 -1.75
N HIS A 226 3.46 -3.03 -2.82
CA HIS A 226 3.56 -3.50 -4.19
C HIS A 226 2.26 -3.51 -5.01
N ILE A 227 1.13 -3.96 -4.45
CA ILE A 227 -0.15 -4.02 -5.19
C ILE A 227 -1.01 -2.78 -5.01
N HIS A 228 -0.52 -1.75 -4.29
CA HIS A 228 -1.18 -0.46 -4.07
C HIS A 228 -2.61 -0.57 -3.51
N THR A 229 -2.87 -1.58 -2.69
CA THR A 229 -4.20 -1.82 -2.13
C THR A 229 -4.08 -1.97 -0.62
N ALA A 230 -4.38 -0.88 0.11
CA ALA A 230 -4.35 -0.90 1.56
C ALA A 230 -5.44 -1.85 2.09
N GLU A 231 -5.01 -2.91 2.75
CA GLU A 231 -5.93 -3.93 3.27
C GLU A 231 -5.32 -4.67 4.46
N PHE A 232 -6.19 -5.16 5.34
CA PHE A 232 -5.77 -6.18 6.28
C PHE A 232 -6.78 -7.34 6.34
N ARG A 233 -6.28 -8.57 6.39
CA ARG A 233 -7.04 -9.81 6.36
C ARG A 233 -6.34 -10.89 7.17
N ASP A 234 -7.11 -11.89 7.60
CA ASP A 234 -6.55 -13.18 8.00
C ASP A 234 -6.57 -14.14 6.78
N ILE A 235 -5.43 -14.75 6.52
CA ILE A 235 -5.26 -15.74 5.44
C ILE A 235 -4.68 -17.01 6.08
N ASP A 236 -5.53 -18.01 6.29
CA ASP A 236 -5.16 -19.30 6.88
C ASP A 236 -4.42 -19.17 8.24
N GLY A 237 -4.84 -18.19 9.06
CA GLY A 237 -4.24 -17.91 10.36
C GLY A 237 -3.00 -17.00 10.32
N ILE A 238 -2.64 -16.49 9.15
CA ILE A 238 -1.57 -15.48 8.97
C ILE A 238 -2.20 -14.11 8.81
N ALA A 239 -1.83 -13.17 9.66
CA ALA A 239 -2.28 -11.78 9.55
C ALA A 239 -1.58 -11.11 8.35
N TYR A 240 -2.36 -10.78 7.31
CA TYR A 240 -1.88 -10.10 6.12
C TYR A 240 -2.21 -8.61 6.23
N TYR A 241 -1.19 -7.75 6.03
CA TYR A 241 -1.31 -6.31 6.00
C TYR A 241 -0.66 -5.77 4.72
N ASN A 242 -1.38 -4.96 3.97
CA ASN A 242 -0.81 -4.14 2.91
C ASN A 242 -0.97 -2.67 3.30
N ASP A 243 0.13 -1.91 3.29
CA ASP A 243 0.15 -0.51 3.73
C ASP A 243 -0.33 0.47 2.66
N GLY A 244 -0.58 -0.02 1.43
CA GLY A 244 -1.14 0.74 0.32
C GLY A 244 -0.10 1.54 -0.45
N ASP A 245 -0.34 2.82 -0.72
CA ASP A 245 0.51 3.66 -1.55
C ASP A 245 0.41 5.16 -1.22
N TRP A 246 1.34 5.96 -1.78
CA TRP A 246 1.36 7.44 -1.73
C TRP A 246 1.20 8.06 -3.12
N VAL A 247 0.55 7.34 -4.04
CA VAL A 247 0.17 7.80 -5.39
C VAL A 247 -1.31 8.15 -5.45
N GLU A 248 -2.17 7.22 -5.02
CA GLU A 248 -3.63 7.39 -5.04
C GLU A 248 -4.25 7.26 -3.64
N GLY A 249 -3.86 6.21 -2.89
CA GLY A 249 -4.44 5.87 -1.59
C GLY A 249 -4.03 6.83 -0.46
N CYS A 250 -2.81 7.31 -0.47
CA CYS A 250 -2.19 8.11 0.61
C CYS A 250 -2.40 7.45 1.97
N THR A 251 -1.98 6.19 2.08
CA THR A 251 -2.19 5.35 3.25
C THR A 251 -0.87 5.00 3.95
N ALA A 252 -0.96 4.70 5.23
CA ALA A 252 0.10 4.16 6.05
C ALA A 252 -0.46 3.12 7.01
N LEU A 253 0.26 2.02 7.22
CA LEU A 253 -0.03 1.10 8.31
C LEU A 253 0.68 1.60 9.57
N VAL A 254 0.01 1.54 10.71
CA VAL A 254 0.60 1.93 12.00
C VAL A 254 0.33 0.88 13.07
N GLU A 255 1.28 0.73 13.98
CA GLU A 255 1.13 -0.06 15.20
C GLU A 255 1.05 0.89 16.39
N HIS A 256 0.04 0.75 17.21
CA HIS A 256 -0.09 1.42 18.47
C HIS A 256 0.76 0.75 19.56
N PHE A 257 0.98 1.44 20.67
CA PHE A 257 1.80 0.93 21.78
C PHE A 257 1.20 -0.30 22.50
N ASP A 258 -0.06 -0.60 22.24
CA ASP A 258 -0.77 -1.78 22.74
C ASP A 258 -0.77 -2.97 21.75
N GLY A 259 -0.12 -2.83 20.59
CA GLY A 259 -0.06 -3.85 19.53
C GLY A 259 -1.22 -3.80 18.54
N ARG A 260 -2.17 -2.89 18.68
CA ARG A 260 -3.26 -2.71 17.72
C ARG A 260 -2.71 -2.14 16.42
N MET A 261 -3.09 -2.77 15.31
CA MET A 261 -2.75 -2.34 13.96
C MET A 261 -3.88 -1.50 13.36
N GLU A 262 -3.53 -0.45 12.61
CA GLU A 262 -4.49 0.44 11.97
C GLU A 262 -3.97 0.94 10.62
N ILE A 263 -4.83 0.97 9.59
CA ILE A 263 -4.53 1.66 8.33
C ILE A 263 -5.05 3.09 8.44
N LEU A 264 -4.14 4.05 8.31
CA LEU A 264 -4.49 5.46 8.25
C LEU A 264 -4.70 5.88 6.80
N HIS A 265 -5.89 6.37 6.47
CA HIS A 265 -6.18 7.06 5.22
C HIS A 265 -5.93 8.56 5.44
N TRP A 266 -4.80 9.06 4.96
CA TRP A 266 -4.35 10.40 5.35
C TRP A 266 -5.22 11.54 4.83
N ALA A 267 -5.87 11.35 3.68
CA ALA A 267 -6.85 12.31 3.18
C ALA A 267 -7.99 12.53 4.18
N ASP A 268 -8.55 11.44 4.73
CA ASP A 268 -9.63 11.50 5.73
C ASP A 268 -9.16 12.17 7.03
N GLU A 269 -7.90 11.95 7.40
CA GLU A 269 -7.29 12.55 8.59
C GLU A 269 -7.10 14.06 8.46
N ILE A 270 -6.77 14.55 7.26
CA ILE A 270 -6.72 15.99 6.96
C ILE A 270 -8.13 16.59 7.07
N GLU A 271 -9.14 15.94 6.48
CA GLU A 271 -10.54 16.40 6.54
C GLU A 271 -11.02 16.49 8.00
N LYS A 272 -10.75 15.47 8.82
CA LYS A 272 -11.09 15.47 10.26
C LYS A 272 -10.44 16.63 11.01
N ARG A 273 -9.17 16.97 10.70
CA ARG A 273 -8.48 18.12 11.34
C ARG A 273 -9.04 19.47 10.91
N GLN A 274 -9.58 19.58 9.70
CA GLN A 274 -10.14 20.82 9.16
C GLN A 274 -11.63 21.00 9.51
N ALA A 275 -12.31 19.93 9.94
CA ALA A 275 -13.70 20.00 10.34
C ALA A 275 -13.89 20.94 11.53
N PRO A 276 -14.88 21.87 11.51
CA PRO A 276 -15.16 22.74 12.65
C PRO A 276 -15.54 21.87 13.85
N ALA A 277 -14.99 22.22 15.03
CA ALA A 277 -15.33 21.54 16.27
C ALA A 277 -16.87 21.49 16.41
N PRO A 278 -17.47 20.35 16.82
CA PRO A 278 -18.90 20.25 17.00
C PRO A 278 -19.34 21.37 17.96
N SER A 279 -20.18 22.27 17.45
CA SER A 279 -20.77 23.36 18.25
C SER A 279 -21.52 22.68 19.39
N LEU A 280 -21.03 22.83 20.61
CA LEU A 280 -21.79 22.54 21.82
C LEU A 280 -23.03 23.46 21.79
N MET A 281 -24.13 22.96 21.21
CA MET A 281 -25.43 23.57 21.46
C MET A 281 -25.69 23.45 22.96
N LEU A 282 -25.44 24.55 23.67
CA LEU A 282 -25.97 24.74 25.03
C LEU A 282 -27.49 24.57 24.94
N ALA A 283 -27.95 23.43 25.46
CA ALA A 283 -29.37 23.27 25.76
C ALA A 283 -29.71 24.31 26.85
N ALA A 284 -30.49 25.29 26.44
CA ALA A 284 -31.12 26.24 27.33
C ALA A 284 -32.37 25.63 27.96
#